data_ca5536f231157f3c2093e5bdac2cd788
#
_entry.id   ca5536f231157f3c2093e5bdac2cd788
#
_cell.length_a   1.000
_cell.length_b   1.000
_cell.length_c   1.000
_cell.angle_alpha   90.00
_cell.angle_beta   90.00
_cell.angle_gamma   90.00
#
_symmetry.space_group_name_H-M   'P 1'
#
loop_
_entity.id
_entity.type
_entity.pdbx_description
1 polymer ?
#
loop_
_entity_poly.entity_id
_entity_poly.type
_entity_poly.pdbx_seq_one_letter_code
_entity_poly.pdbx_strand_id
1 'polypeptide(L)'
;KGWSKNNRVTYMESHDEERVAYNASVNGIGEIRTELEVRMKRCGTAAAFLFMMPGPKMMWEFGEMGYDISIQSKEGTDELSSSYEGETKPPHWEFLEVPERKNLFETYCKLLNFREQYAHVISDGEFVGNVDETDWPIRRIEITHPDLHFVLVGNFGTATNICIPNLNNGEDWYDFMTGKSETGGPFSLPAGEFRLYINKPVEITSIETIPEEN
;
A
#
# COMPACT_ATOMS: atom_id res chain seq x y z
N LYS A 1 4.95 -2.45 -25.49
CA LYS A 1 3.93 -1.80 -26.33
C LYS A 1 4.19 -0.29 -26.55
N GLY A 2 5.36 0.25 -26.24
CA GLY A 2 5.75 1.64 -26.52
C GLY A 2 5.00 2.72 -25.74
N TRP A 3 4.27 2.38 -24.68
CA TRP A 3 3.64 3.35 -23.81
C TRP A 3 4.64 3.89 -22.79
N SER A 4 4.63 5.19 -22.57
CA SER A 4 5.44 5.77 -21.51
C SER A 4 4.89 5.33 -20.14
N LYS A 5 5.79 5.24 -19.14
CA LYS A 5 5.46 4.82 -17.77
C LYS A 5 4.35 5.67 -17.13
N ASN A 6 4.22 6.94 -17.55
CA ASN A 6 3.27 7.90 -16.96
C ASN A 6 1.88 7.88 -17.60
N ASN A 7 1.64 7.09 -18.64
CA ASN A 7 0.38 7.08 -19.39
C ASN A 7 -0.59 5.96 -19.01
N ARG A 8 -0.26 5.17 -17.97
CA ARG A 8 -1.10 4.06 -17.51
C ARG A 8 -1.74 4.41 -16.18
N VAL A 9 -3.08 4.44 -16.14
CA VAL A 9 -3.81 4.40 -14.87
C VAL A 9 -3.73 3.00 -14.29
N THR A 10 -3.37 2.90 -13.02
CA THR A 10 -3.30 1.63 -12.28
C THR A 10 -4.14 1.70 -11.02
N TYR A 11 -4.72 0.56 -10.64
CA TYR A 11 -5.56 0.41 -9.46
C TYR A 11 -5.45 -1.01 -8.91
N MET A 12 -5.91 -1.24 -7.71
CA MET A 12 -5.97 -2.56 -7.07
C MET A 12 -7.38 -3.13 -7.07
N GLU A 13 -8.38 -2.26 -7.07
CA GLU A 13 -9.80 -2.60 -6.99
C GLU A 13 -10.63 -1.53 -7.71
N SER A 14 -11.80 -1.91 -8.18
CA SER A 14 -12.75 -1.03 -8.87
C SER A 14 -14.18 -1.48 -8.58
N HIS A 15 -15.15 -0.93 -9.35
CA HIS A 15 -16.53 -1.39 -9.27
C HIS A 15 -16.77 -2.78 -9.91
N ASP A 16 -15.84 -3.26 -10.76
CA ASP A 16 -15.94 -4.53 -11.48
C ASP A 16 -15.13 -5.67 -10.84
N GLU A 17 -14.18 -5.35 -9.94
CA GLU A 17 -13.38 -6.34 -9.25
C GLU A 17 -13.71 -6.38 -7.76
N GLU A 18 -13.64 -7.59 -7.18
CA GLU A 18 -13.78 -7.76 -5.74
C GLU A 18 -12.72 -6.96 -4.97
N ARG A 19 -13.14 -6.41 -3.84
CA ARG A 19 -12.28 -5.66 -2.93
C ARG A 19 -11.07 -6.47 -2.51
N VAL A 20 -9.91 -5.83 -2.42
CA VAL A 20 -8.68 -6.49 -1.97
C VAL A 20 -8.86 -7.10 -0.58
N ALA A 21 -9.47 -6.37 0.36
CA ALA A 21 -9.70 -6.86 1.70
C ALA A 21 -10.73 -8.01 1.74
N TYR A 22 -11.78 -7.96 0.91
CA TYR A 22 -12.73 -9.04 0.77
C TYR A 22 -12.07 -10.31 0.20
N ASN A 23 -11.35 -10.20 -0.91
CA ASN A 23 -10.61 -11.33 -1.47
C ASN A 23 -9.65 -11.96 -0.44
N ALA A 24 -8.95 -11.13 0.33
CA ALA A 24 -8.07 -11.59 1.38
C ALA A 24 -8.81 -12.32 2.51
N SER A 25 -10.05 -11.90 2.85
CA SER A 25 -10.86 -12.55 3.90
C SER A 25 -11.45 -13.89 3.46
N VAL A 26 -11.72 -14.07 2.16
CA VAL A 26 -12.36 -15.28 1.63
C VAL A 26 -11.33 -16.28 1.09
N ASN A 27 -10.38 -15.78 0.30
CA ASN A 27 -9.41 -16.60 -0.44
C ASN A 27 -8.01 -16.58 0.18
N GLY A 28 -7.78 -15.76 1.22
CA GLY A 28 -6.50 -15.67 1.93
C GLY A 28 -6.12 -16.98 2.62
N ILE A 29 -4.83 -17.14 2.88
CA ILE A 29 -4.26 -18.33 3.54
C ILE A 29 -3.85 -17.95 4.98
N GLY A 30 -4.21 -18.83 5.94
CA GLY A 30 -3.85 -18.66 7.36
C GLY A 30 -4.37 -17.35 7.94
N GLU A 31 -3.54 -16.64 8.68
CA GLU A 31 -3.91 -15.40 9.39
C GLU A 31 -4.39 -14.27 8.48
N ILE A 32 -4.02 -14.27 7.18
CA ILE A 32 -4.56 -13.30 6.22
C ILE A 32 -6.08 -13.40 6.16
N ARG A 33 -6.59 -14.63 6.20
CA ARG A 33 -8.03 -14.89 6.16
C ARG A 33 -8.71 -14.61 7.49
N THR A 34 -8.10 -14.98 8.61
CA THR A 34 -8.76 -14.97 9.92
C THR A 34 -8.52 -13.70 10.74
N GLU A 35 -7.35 -13.05 10.57
CA GLU A 35 -6.94 -11.92 11.41
C GLU A 35 -7.04 -10.60 10.65
N LEU A 36 -7.86 -9.68 11.19
CA LEU A 36 -8.06 -8.37 10.57
C LEU A 36 -6.77 -7.57 10.48
N GLU A 37 -5.96 -7.56 11.55
CA GLU A 37 -4.69 -6.83 11.59
C GLU A 37 -3.74 -7.27 10.46
N VAL A 38 -3.58 -8.59 10.27
CA VAL A 38 -2.71 -9.15 9.22
C VAL A 38 -3.23 -8.77 7.83
N ARG A 39 -4.54 -8.81 7.65
CA ARG A 39 -5.20 -8.43 6.40
C ARG A 39 -5.00 -6.94 6.10
N MET A 40 -5.19 -6.05 7.08
CA MET A 40 -4.99 -4.60 6.91
C MET A 40 -3.53 -4.25 6.60
N LYS A 41 -2.57 -4.88 7.27
CA LYS A 41 -1.14 -4.71 6.96
C LYS A 41 -0.84 -5.10 5.51
N ARG A 42 -1.42 -6.18 5.01
CA ARG A 42 -1.26 -6.61 3.62
C ARG A 42 -1.88 -5.63 2.63
N CYS A 43 -3.05 -5.08 2.92
CA CYS A 43 -3.65 -4.01 2.12
C CYS A 43 -2.73 -2.78 2.08
N GLY A 44 -2.12 -2.40 3.20
CA GLY A 44 -1.15 -1.32 3.28
C GLY A 44 0.11 -1.58 2.44
N THR A 45 0.64 -2.81 2.46
CA THR A 45 1.78 -3.20 1.62
C THR A 45 1.43 -3.12 0.13
N ALA A 46 0.26 -3.62 -0.27
CA ALA A 46 -0.19 -3.52 -1.66
C ALA A 46 -0.36 -2.05 -2.09
N ALA A 47 -0.94 -1.20 -1.22
CA ALA A 47 -1.07 0.23 -1.46
C ALA A 47 0.29 0.92 -1.61
N ALA A 48 1.29 0.59 -0.77
CA ALA A 48 2.63 1.14 -0.87
C ALA A 48 3.24 0.86 -2.26
N PHE A 49 3.13 -0.37 -2.74
CA PHE A 49 3.61 -0.73 -4.08
C PHE A 49 2.81 -0.03 -5.19
N LEU A 50 1.49 0.08 -5.06
CA LEU A 50 0.67 0.83 -6.02
C LEU A 50 1.11 2.29 -6.12
N PHE A 51 1.24 2.97 -4.95
CA PHE A 51 1.50 4.41 -4.93
C PHE A 51 2.93 4.78 -5.30
N MET A 52 3.90 3.91 -5.08
CA MET A 52 5.30 4.16 -5.46
C MET A 52 5.60 3.84 -6.93
N MET A 53 4.67 3.28 -7.68
CA MET A 53 4.83 3.10 -9.13
C MET A 53 4.49 4.39 -9.89
N PRO A 54 5.18 4.68 -11.03
CA PRO A 54 4.83 5.79 -11.92
C PRO A 54 3.42 5.73 -12.48
N GLY A 55 2.90 6.86 -12.94
CA GLY A 55 1.59 7.01 -13.59
C GLY A 55 0.43 7.25 -12.64
N PRO A 56 -0.73 7.70 -13.16
CA PRO A 56 -1.92 7.99 -12.40
C PRO A 56 -2.46 6.76 -11.64
N LYS A 57 -3.08 7.00 -10.50
CA LYS A 57 -3.71 5.97 -9.68
C LYS A 57 -5.20 6.22 -9.56
N MET A 58 -5.98 5.15 -9.62
CA MET A 58 -7.36 5.18 -9.18
C MET A 58 -7.46 4.46 -7.84
N MET A 59 -8.10 5.09 -6.88
CA MET A 59 -8.52 4.50 -5.62
C MET A 59 -10.03 4.32 -5.67
N TRP A 60 -10.49 3.13 -5.31
CA TRP A 60 -11.91 2.90 -5.15
C TRP A 60 -12.32 3.20 -3.70
N GLU A 61 -13.52 3.75 -3.53
CA GLU A 61 -14.03 4.22 -2.23
C GLU A 61 -13.86 3.21 -1.10
N PHE A 62 -13.48 3.68 0.09
CA PHE A 62 -13.25 2.90 1.31
C PHE A 62 -12.16 1.81 1.22
N GLY A 63 -11.45 1.66 0.09
CA GLY A 63 -10.30 0.77 -0.02
C GLY A 63 -9.19 1.13 0.97
N GLU A 64 -9.04 2.42 1.28
CA GLU A 64 -8.12 2.96 2.28
C GLU A 64 -8.45 2.54 3.73
N MET A 65 -9.66 2.06 3.97
CA MET A 65 -10.10 1.50 5.25
C MET A 65 -10.26 -0.03 5.21
N GLY A 66 -9.82 -0.66 4.10
CA GLY A 66 -9.91 -2.09 3.93
C GLY A 66 -11.34 -2.59 3.84
N TYR A 67 -12.14 -1.95 2.98
CA TYR A 67 -13.52 -2.36 2.73
C TYR A 67 -13.59 -3.83 2.30
N ASP A 68 -14.27 -4.66 3.07
CA ASP A 68 -14.30 -6.10 2.92
C ASP A 68 -15.72 -6.68 2.68
N ILE A 69 -16.59 -5.87 2.09
CA ILE A 69 -17.91 -6.29 1.62
C ILE A 69 -17.79 -6.59 0.12
N SER A 70 -18.32 -7.72 -0.32
CA SER A 70 -18.30 -8.13 -1.74
C SER A 70 -19.04 -7.14 -2.63
N ILE A 71 -18.53 -6.91 -3.83
CA ILE A 71 -19.28 -6.18 -4.87
C ILE A 71 -20.56 -6.90 -5.26
N GLN A 72 -20.64 -8.22 -5.03
CA GLN A 72 -21.83 -9.04 -5.29
C GLN A 72 -22.82 -9.09 -4.13
N SER A 73 -22.57 -8.37 -3.03
CA SER A 73 -23.51 -8.31 -1.91
C SER A 73 -24.72 -7.44 -2.27
N LYS A 74 -25.89 -7.88 -1.84
CA LYS A 74 -27.07 -7.04 -1.81
C LYS A 74 -26.93 -6.02 -0.68
N GLU A 75 -27.27 -4.75 -0.95
CA GLU A 75 -27.17 -3.69 0.03
C GLU A 75 -27.80 -4.09 1.39
N GLY A 76 -27.00 -3.95 2.46
CA GLY A 76 -27.44 -4.23 3.83
C GLY A 76 -27.68 -5.69 4.18
N THR A 77 -27.24 -6.64 3.35
CA THR A 77 -27.41 -8.09 3.58
C THR A 77 -26.17 -8.90 3.24
N ASP A 78 -26.12 -10.17 3.70
CA ASP A 78 -25.08 -11.15 3.31
C ASP A 78 -25.46 -11.93 2.04
N GLU A 79 -26.55 -11.57 1.37
CA GLU A 79 -26.97 -12.24 0.14
C GLU A 79 -26.04 -11.87 -1.00
N LEU A 80 -25.48 -12.86 -1.69
CA LEU A 80 -24.53 -12.68 -2.79
C LEU A 80 -25.14 -13.14 -4.12
N SER A 81 -25.05 -12.28 -5.13
CA SER A 81 -25.40 -12.61 -6.51
C SER A 81 -24.68 -11.66 -7.46
N SER A 82 -24.24 -12.15 -8.62
CA SER A 82 -23.70 -11.32 -9.69
C SER A 82 -24.67 -10.24 -10.18
N SER A 83 -25.97 -10.42 -9.93
CA SER A 83 -26.98 -9.39 -10.26
C SER A 83 -26.86 -8.12 -9.41
N TYR A 84 -26.15 -8.18 -8.27
CA TYR A 84 -25.96 -7.05 -7.34
C TYR A 84 -24.66 -6.27 -7.57
N GLU A 85 -23.82 -6.65 -8.54
CA GLU A 85 -22.54 -5.98 -8.81
C GLU A 85 -22.69 -4.49 -9.07
N GLY A 86 -23.77 -4.08 -9.76
CA GLY A 86 -24.07 -2.67 -10.04
C GLY A 86 -24.81 -1.92 -8.93
N GLU A 87 -25.15 -2.56 -7.82
CA GLU A 87 -25.86 -1.91 -6.73
C GLU A 87 -24.92 -1.07 -5.87
N THR A 88 -25.44 0.03 -5.32
CA THR A 88 -24.73 0.88 -4.37
C THR A 88 -24.37 0.08 -3.12
N LYS A 89 -23.12 0.19 -2.68
CA LYS A 89 -22.69 -0.40 -1.42
C LYS A 89 -22.77 0.63 -0.31
N PRO A 90 -23.16 0.22 0.92
CA PRO A 90 -23.29 1.17 2.03
C PRO A 90 -21.93 1.78 2.40
N PRO A 91 -21.88 3.08 2.72
CA PRO A 91 -20.70 3.70 3.31
C PRO A 91 -20.50 3.19 4.74
N HIS A 92 -19.24 2.95 5.13
CA HIS A 92 -18.86 2.43 6.44
C HIS A 92 -17.84 3.35 7.12
N TRP A 93 -18.26 4.57 7.48
CA TRP A 93 -17.39 5.53 8.18
C TRP A 93 -16.96 5.05 9.57
N GLU A 94 -17.77 4.21 10.21
CA GLU A 94 -17.47 3.57 11.48
C GLU A 94 -16.25 2.64 11.43
N PHE A 95 -15.75 2.30 10.24
CA PHE A 95 -14.50 1.56 10.07
C PHE A 95 -13.31 2.32 10.66
N LEU A 96 -13.34 3.64 10.73
CA LEU A 96 -12.32 4.45 11.38
C LEU A 96 -12.29 4.31 12.91
N GLU A 97 -13.32 3.74 13.52
CA GLU A 97 -13.35 3.42 14.95
C GLU A 97 -12.58 2.12 15.27
N VAL A 98 -12.28 1.31 14.23
CA VAL A 98 -11.54 0.05 14.34
C VAL A 98 -10.04 0.33 14.18
N PRO A 99 -9.20 0.08 15.20
CA PRO A 99 -7.80 0.48 15.21
C PRO A 99 -7.00 -0.02 14.00
N GLU A 100 -7.21 -1.25 13.57
CA GLU A 100 -6.49 -1.86 12.44
C GLU A 100 -6.82 -1.17 11.11
N ARG A 101 -8.07 -0.79 10.92
CA ARG A 101 -8.55 -0.07 9.74
C ARG A 101 -8.10 1.39 9.75
N LYS A 102 -8.13 2.03 10.92
CA LYS A 102 -7.60 3.37 11.13
C LYS A 102 -6.09 3.42 10.82
N ASN A 103 -5.32 2.44 11.27
CA ASN A 103 -3.90 2.33 10.95
C ASN A 103 -3.65 2.18 9.44
N LEU A 104 -4.52 1.45 8.73
CA LEU A 104 -4.46 1.35 7.28
C LEU A 104 -4.74 2.70 6.63
N PHE A 105 -5.80 3.41 7.04
CA PHE A 105 -6.12 4.75 6.57
C PHE A 105 -4.96 5.73 6.76
N GLU A 106 -4.35 5.76 7.95
CA GLU A 106 -3.20 6.61 8.24
C GLU A 106 -1.98 6.24 7.37
N THR A 107 -1.82 4.95 7.06
CA THR A 107 -0.79 4.48 6.13
C THR A 107 -1.02 5.03 4.72
N TYR A 108 -2.27 4.97 4.22
CA TYR A 108 -2.62 5.57 2.93
C TYR A 108 -2.35 7.07 2.91
N CYS A 109 -2.75 7.80 3.94
CA CYS A 109 -2.50 9.24 4.04
C CYS A 109 -1.01 9.57 3.96
N LYS A 110 -0.16 8.86 4.71
CA LYS A 110 1.30 9.07 4.66
C LYS A 110 1.88 8.78 3.27
N LEU A 111 1.47 7.68 2.66
CA LEU A 111 1.96 7.29 1.33
C LEU A 111 1.49 8.26 0.22
N LEU A 112 0.27 8.76 0.30
CA LEU A 112 -0.27 9.72 -0.65
C LEU A 112 0.39 11.09 -0.49
N ASN A 113 0.61 11.55 0.74
CA ASN A 113 1.37 12.79 0.99
C ASN A 113 2.80 12.68 0.47
N PHE A 114 3.47 11.54 0.69
CA PHE A 114 4.78 11.29 0.08
C PHE A 114 4.71 11.36 -1.46
N ARG A 115 3.73 10.69 -2.04
CA ARG A 115 3.54 10.67 -3.49
C ARG A 115 3.27 12.06 -4.06
N GLU A 116 2.47 12.88 -3.39
CA GLU A 116 2.19 14.26 -3.80
C GLU A 116 3.45 15.13 -3.74
N GLN A 117 4.16 15.08 -2.61
CA GLN A 117 5.39 15.84 -2.40
C GLN A 117 6.48 15.49 -3.42
N TYR A 118 6.63 14.21 -3.75
CA TYR A 118 7.67 13.70 -4.64
C TYR A 118 7.12 13.18 -5.98
N ALA A 119 6.01 13.77 -6.47
CA ALA A 119 5.39 13.35 -7.72
C ALA A 119 6.35 13.38 -8.91
N HIS A 120 7.19 14.42 -9.00
CA HIS A 120 8.22 14.55 -10.04
C HIS A 120 9.30 13.46 -9.94
N VAL A 121 9.72 13.08 -8.73
CA VAL A 121 10.68 11.99 -8.50
C VAL A 121 10.11 10.67 -9.01
N ILE A 122 8.86 10.37 -8.68
CA ILE A 122 8.19 9.14 -9.12
C ILE A 122 7.97 9.12 -10.64
N SER A 123 7.66 10.30 -11.22
CA SER A 123 7.42 10.44 -12.67
C SER A 123 8.71 10.32 -13.48
N ASP A 124 9.74 11.05 -13.10
CA ASP A 124 10.92 11.32 -13.93
C ASP A 124 12.12 10.47 -13.53
N GLY A 125 12.17 9.99 -12.28
CA GLY A 125 13.26 9.18 -11.76
C GLY A 125 13.48 7.87 -12.51
N GLU A 126 14.67 7.32 -12.40
CA GLU A 126 15.00 6.00 -12.91
C GLU A 126 14.30 4.94 -12.03
N PHE A 127 13.39 4.19 -12.63
CA PHE A 127 12.61 3.15 -11.96
C PHE A 127 13.23 1.77 -12.19
N VAL A 128 13.52 1.07 -11.09
CA VAL A 128 13.92 -0.33 -11.08
C VAL A 128 12.95 -1.11 -10.21
N GLY A 129 12.23 -2.05 -10.79
CA GLY A 129 11.30 -2.94 -10.07
C GLY A 129 11.80 -4.39 -10.12
N ASN A 130 11.83 -5.05 -8.97
CA ASN A 130 12.03 -6.47 -8.90
C ASN A 130 10.68 -7.17 -9.13
N VAL A 131 10.53 -7.75 -10.31
CA VAL A 131 9.39 -8.57 -10.72
C VAL A 131 9.80 -10.03 -10.95
N ASP A 132 11.06 -10.37 -10.64
CA ASP A 132 11.56 -11.73 -10.80
C ASP A 132 10.96 -12.65 -9.72
N GLU A 133 10.48 -13.81 -10.13
CA GLU A 133 9.91 -14.82 -9.23
C GLU A 133 10.95 -15.42 -8.28
N THR A 134 12.24 -15.33 -8.61
CA THR A 134 13.33 -15.86 -7.77
C THR A 134 13.43 -15.16 -6.41
N ASP A 135 13.00 -13.89 -6.34
CA ASP A 135 13.02 -13.12 -5.08
C ASP A 135 11.70 -13.18 -4.29
N TRP A 136 10.79 -14.04 -4.74
CA TRP A 136 9.58 -14.31 -3.95
C TRP A 136 9.94 -14.82 -2.55
N PRO A 137 9.31 -14.34 -1.48
CA PRO A 137 8.13 -13.46 -1.46
C PRO A 137 8.45 -11.97 -1.28
N ILE A 138 9.71 -11.57 -1.18
CA ILE A 138 10.12 -10.17 -1.06
C ILE A 138 10.04 -9.51 -2.44
N ARG A 139 9.44 -8.33 -2.47
CA ARG A 139 9.40 -7.46 -3.66
C ARG A 139 10.09 -6.16 -3.35
N ARG A 140 10.69 -5.56 -4.37
CA ARG A 140 11.48 -4.33 -4.27
C ARG A 140 11.15 -3.37 -5.41
N ILE A 141 11.01 -2.11 -5.09
CA ILE A 141 10.99 -0.97 -6.03
C ILE A 141 12.07 -0.01 -5.60
N GLU A 142 12.80 0.53 -6.56
CA GLU A 142 13.77 1.59 -6.38
C GLU A 142 13.50 2.69 -7.39
N ILE A 143 13.56 3.94 -6.94
CA ILE A 143 13.55 5.11 -7.81
C ILE A 143 14.70 6.02 -7.41
N THR A 144 15.55 6.30 -8.38
CA THR A 144 16.69 7.19 -8.25
C THR A 144 16.42 8.51 -9.01
N HIS A 145 16.48 9.62 -8.30
CA HIS A 145 16.35 10.97 -8.84
C HIS A 145 17.28 11.91 -8.06
N PRO A 146 17.82 13.01 -8.66
CA PRO A 146 18.68 13.96 -7.95
C PRO A 146 18.07 14.55 -6.67
N ASP A 147 16.75 14.71 -6.62
CA ASP A 147 16.06 15.28 -5.47
C ASP A 147 15.75 14.26 -4.38
N LEU A 148 15.58 12.98 -4.70
CA LEU A 148 15.35 11.93 -3.74
C LEU A 148 15.66 10.57 -4.35
N HIS A 149 16.34 9.73 -3.57
CA HIS A 149 16.47 8.29 -3.84
C HIS A 149 15.63 7.53 -2.82
N PHE A 150 14.78 6.63 -3.26
CA PHE A 150 14.01 5.79 -2.35
C PHE A 150 13.96 4.31 -2.77
N VAL A 151 13.85 3.45 -1.76
CA VAL A 151 13.72 2.01 -1.90
C VAL A 151 12.51 1.53 -1.10
N LEU A 152 11.59 0.86 -1.77
CA LEU A 152 10.47 0.18 -1.14
C LEU A 152 10.72 -1.33 -1.18
N VAL A 153 10.61 -1.99 -0.04
CA VAL A 153 10.59 -3.46 0.08
C VAL A 153 9.32 -3.92 0.78
N GLY A 154 8.77 -5.04 0.35
CA GLY A 154 7.56 -5.61 0.95
C GLY A 154 7.55 -7.13 0.91
N ASN A 155 7.00 -7.74 1.95
CA ASN A 155 6.86 -9.18 2.07
C ASN A 155 5.43 -9.62 1.68
N PHE A 156 5.31 -10.17 0.48
CA PHE A 156 4.05 -10.71 -0.05
C PHE A 156 3.81 -12.19 0.32
N GLY A 157 4.71 -12.80 1.08
CA GLY A 157 4.59 -14.16 1.58
C GLY A 157 3.62 -14.29 2.77
N THR A 158 3.53 -15.51 3.29
CA THR A 158 2.69 -15.87 4.45
C THR A 158 3.50 -16.11 5.72
N ALA A 159 4.81 -15.94 5.66
CA ALA A 159 5.73 -16.07 6.78
C ALA A 159 6.69 -14.89 6.84
N THR A 160 7.31 -14.67 7.99
CA THR A 160 8.43 -13.75 8.14
C THR A 160 9.60 -14.20 7.29
N ASN A 161 10.19 -13.29 6.53
CA ASN A 161 11.35 -13.55 5.68
C ASN A 161 12.49 -12.59 5.96
N ILE A 162 13.72 -13.03 5.71
CA ILE A 162 14.87 -12.13 5.74
C ILE A 162 14.83 -11.26 4.49
N CYS A 163 14.90 -9.96 4.70
CA CYS A 163 14.96 -8.95 3.66
C CYS A 163 16.33 -8.27 3.68
N ILE A 164 16.92 -8.09 2.49
CA ILE A 164 18.12 -7.29 2.28
C ILE A 164 17.68 -6.14 1.36
N PRO A 165 17.57 -4.90 1.86
CA PRO A 165 17.01 -3.80 1.06
C PRO A 165 17.96 -3.31 -0.03
N ASN A 166 19.25 -3.68 0.02
CA ASN A 166 20.30 -3.27 -0.93
C ASN A 166 20.35 -1.74 -1.09
N LEU A 167 20.48 -1.05 0.04
CA LEU A 167 20.63 0.40 0.09
C LEU A 167 22.05 0.79 -0.36
N ASN A 168 22.18 1.91 -1.07
CA ASN A 168 23.47 2.42 -1.51
C ASN A 168 24.33 2.85 -0.29
N ASN A 169 25.53 2.28 -0.15
CA ASN A 169 26.43 2.54 0.97
C ASN A 169 27.01 3.97 1.02
N GLY A 170 26.82 4.76 -0.02
CA GLY A 170 27.29 6.16 -0.09
C GLY A 170 26.25 7.20 0.36
N GLU A 171 25.11 6.76 0.83
CA GLU A 171 23.99 7.62 1.21
C GLU A 171 23.54 7.33 2.64
N ASP A 172 23.00 8.36 3.30
CA ASP A 172 22.28 8.20 4.56
C ASP A 172 20.85 7.75 4.26
N TRP A 173 20.35 6.78 5.02
CA TRP A 173 19.03 6.22 4.81
C TRP A 173 18.14 6.36 6.03
N TYR A 174 16.85 6.57 5.78
CA TYR A 174 15.83 6.74 6.80
C TYR A 174 14.60 5.90 6.44
N ASP A 175 14.01 5.22 7.41
CA ASP A 175 12.67 4.63 7.24
C ASP A 175 11.63 5.74 7.24
N PHE A 176 10.94 5.93 6.12
CA PHE A 176 9.96 7.00 5.94
C PHE A 176 8.80 6.90 6.94
N MET A 177 8.34 5.70 7.27
CA MET A 177 7.17 5.51 8.14
C MET A 177 7.47 5.88 9.60
N THR A 178 8.72 5.76 10.03
CA THR A 178 9.16 5.99 11.42
C THR A 178 10.09 7.18 11.60
N GLY A 179 10.70 7.68 10.52
CA GLY A 179 11.72 8.74 10.54
C GLY A 179 13.08 8.29 11.11
N LYS A 180 13.27 7.00 11.41
CA LYS A 180 14.52 6.49 11.98
C LYS A 180 15.59 6.32 10.92
N SER A 181 16.85 6.62 11.32
CA SER A 181 18.02 6.31 10.50
C SER A 181 18.21 4.80 10.39
N GLU A 182 18.62 4.34 9.19
CA GLU A 182 18.76 2.93 8.85
C GLU A 182 20.11 2.65 8.17
N THR A 183 20.68 1.48 8.44
CA THR A 183 21.99 1.09 7.90
C THR A 183 21.90 0.16 6.67
N GLY A 184 20.69 -0.30 6.32
CA GLY A 184 20.47 -1.17 5.16
C GLY A 184 20.92 -2.62 5.32
N GLY A 185 21.26 -3.06 6.52
CA GLY A 185 21.62 -4.46 6.80
C GLY A 185 20.42 -5.41 6.65
N PRO A 186 20.67 -6.74 6.66
CA PRO A 186 19.62 -7.74 6.65
C PRO A 186 18.72 -7.63 7.88
N PHE A 187 17.41 -7.75 7.70
CA PHE A 187 16.44 -7.73 8.79
C PHE A 187 15.27 -8.70 8.53
N SER A 188 14.55 -9.05 9.61
CA SER A 188 13.35 -9.86 9.50
C SER A 188 12.16 -8.98 9.13
N LEU A 189 11.52 -9.24 7.99
CA LEU A 189 10.32 -8.55 7.54
C LEU A 189 9.12 -9.49 7.70
N PRO A 190 8.17 -9.19 8.60
CA PRO A 190 6.96 -9.99 8.79
C PRO A 190 6.12 -10.09 7.52
N ALA A 191 5.27 -11.12 7.46
CA ALA A 191 4.30 -11.30 6.38
C ALA A 191 3.38 -10.08 6.26
N GLY A 192 3.18 -9.57 5.04
CA GLY A 192 2.28 -8.45 4.78
C GLY A 192 2.82 -7.08 5.22
N GLU A 193 4.06 -6.97 5.63
CA GLU A 193 4.68 -5.69 6.00
C GLU A 193 5.61 -5.16 4.90
N PHE A 194 5.86 -3.86 4.94
CA PHE A 194 6.78 -3.17 4.05
C PHE A 194 7.69 -2.21 4.82
N ARG A 195 8.76 -1.75 4.16
CA ARG A 195 9.59 -0.61 4.56
C ARG A 195 9.80 0.29 3.36
N LEU A 196 9.70 1.59 3.58
CA LEU A 196 10.01 2.61 2.58
C LEU A 196 11.22 3.41 3.08
N TYR A 197 12.36 3.19 2.44
CA TYR A 197 13.61 3.87 2.75
C TYR A 197 13.82 5.05 1.82
N ILE A 198 14.29 6.17 2.38
CA ILE A 198 14.59 7.39 1.66
C ILE A 198 15.97 7.92 2.06
N ASN A 199 16.68 8.57 1.14
CA ASN A 199 18.03 9.08 1.39
C ASN A 199 18.09 10.50 1.97
N LYS A 200 16.94 11.03 2.43
CA LYS A 200 16.84 12.33 3.10
C LYS A 200 15.94 12.23 4.31
N PRO A 201 16.23 12.91 5.42
CA PRO A 201 15.28 13.00 6.51
C PRO A 201 14.03 13.74 6.01
N VAL A 202 12.86 13.15 6.24
CA VAL A 202 11.57 13.77 5.94
C VAL A 202 10.95 14.19 7.26
N GLU A 203 10.57 15.47 7.37
CA GLU A 203 9.67 15.91 8.42
C GLU A 203 8.30 15.27 8.14
N ILE A 204 7.91 14.32 8.96
CA ILE A 204 6.55 13.77 8.92
C ILE A 204 5.65 14.88 9.46
N THR A 205 5.10 15.70 8.57
CA THR A 205 4.02 16.60 8.97
C THR A 205 2.86 15.73 9.46
N SER A 206 2.51 15.91 10.73
CA SER A 206 1.30 15.28 11.28
C SER A 206 0.11 15.64 10.38
N ILE A 207 -0.71 14.65 10.07
CA ILE A 207 -2.01 14.90 9.44
C ILE A 207 -2.72 15.90 10.35
N GLU A 208 -2.97 17.12 9.85
CA GLU A 208 -3.85 18.04 10.56
C GLU A 208 -5.20 17.34 10.68
N THR A 209 -5.56 16.96 11.90
CA THR A 209 -6.91 16.48 12.19
C THR A 209 -7.86 17.59 11.78
N ILE A 210 -8.77 17.28 10.85
CA ILE A 210 -9.87 18.19 10.49
C ILE A 210 -10.53 18.56 11.81
N PRO A 211 -10.64 19.87 12.16
CA PRO A 211 -11.32 20.26 13.39
C PRO A 211 -12.76 19.73 13.33
N GLU A 212 -13.19 19.06 14.39
CA GLU A 212 -14.61 18.73 14.55
C GLU A 212 -15.38 20.06 14.53
N GLU A 213 -16.10 20.32 13.44
CA GLU A 213 -17.07 21.41 13.41
C GLU A 213 -18.19 21.04 14.38
N ASN A 214 -18.27 21.82 15.50
CA ASN A 214 -19.34 21.74 16.49
C ASN A 214 -20.69 22.18 15.93
#